data_441ea73dd994b5e6437790403425b4da
#
_entry.id   441ea73dd994b5e6437790403425b4da
#
_cell.length_a   1.000
_cell.length_b   1.000
_cell.length_c   1.000
_cell.angle_alpha   90.00
_cell.angle_beta   90.00
_cell.angle_gamma   90.00
#
_symmetry.space_group_name_H-M   'P 1'
#
loop_
_entity.id
_entity.type
_entity.pdbx_description
1 polymer ?
#
loop_
_entity_poly.entity_id
_entity_poly.type
_entity_poly.pdbx_seq_one_letter_code
_entity_poly.pdbx_strand_id
1 'polypeptide(L)'
;MKIAVIGAGVLGINTAYYLTKKGYDVFVFESKEKPGMDTSYSNGGQISASSAEMWTKWDNVKKGIGWMFKQDAPLLFNPMPNFFDWADTYSKYMWMANFFYTSVSGKYKINSENAFKISVKSRELYFEIAENENIEF
;
A
#
# COMPACT_ATOMS: atom_id res chain seq x y z
N MET A 1 7.49 -27.53 7.98
CA MET A 1 6.97 -27.18 6.63
C MET A 1 7.87 -26.11 6.07
N LYS A 2 8.26 -26.23 4.79
CA LYS A 2 9.08 -25.24 4.09
C LYS A 2 8.17 -24.23 3.40
N ILE A 3 8.47 -22.93 3.56
CA ILE A 3 7.69 -21.83 2.99
C ILE A 3 8.63 -20.92 2.18
N ALA A 4 8.22 -20.58 0.97
CA ALA A 4 8.90 -19.61 0.14
C ALA A 4 8.18 -18.26 0.22
N VAL A 5 8.90 -17.18 0.54
CA VAL A 5 8.42 -15.79 0.50
C VAL A 5 9.09 -15.11 -0.71
N ILE A 6 8.30 -14.56 -1.60
CA ILE A 6 8.79 -13.88 -2.81
C ILE A 6 8.80 -12.37 -2.55
N GLY A 7 9.98 -11.77 -2.63
CA GLY A 7 10.25 -10.36 -2.35
C GLY A 7 10.67 -10.11 -0.90
N ALA A 8 11.78 -9.39 -0.72
CA ALA A 8 12.35 -9.01 0.56
C ALA A 8 12.12 -7.52 0.89
N GLY A 9 10.99 -6.95 0.47
CA GLY A 9 10.51 -5.66 0.94
C GLY A 9 9.96 -5.75 2.36
N VAL A 10 9.45 -4.64 2.92
CA VAL A 10 8.93 -4.57 4.29
C VAL A 10 7.87 -5.65 4.58
N LEU A 11 6.97 -5.94 3.64
CA LEU A 11 5.95 -6.97 3.81
C LEU A 11 6.54 -8.37 3.82
N GLY A 12 7.45 -8.68 2.89
CA GLY A 12 8.07 -10.00 2.78
C GLY A 12 8.93 -10.33 4.01
N ILE A 13 9.74 -9.40 4.47
CA ILE A 13 10.59 -9.59 5.65
C ILE A 13 9.75 -9.78 6.91
N ASN A 14 8.73 -8.95 7.15
CA ASN A 14 7.85 -9.14 8.32
C ASN A 14 7.09 -10.47 8.26
N THR A 15 6.63 -10.88 7.08
CA THR A 15 5.99 -12.18 6.89
C THR A 15 6.96 -13.32 7.22
N ALA A 16 8.18 -13.27 6.70
CA ALA A 16 9.21 -14.27 6.98
C ALA A 16 9.54 -14.34 8.47
N TYR A 17 9.70 -13.18 9.13
CA TYR A 17 9.97 -13.08 10.55
C TYR A 17 8.91 -13.81 11.39
N TYR A 18 7.63 -13.49 11.21
CA TYR A 18 6.56 -14.13 11.98
C TYR A 18 6.37 -15.62 11.65
N LEU A 19 6.62 -16.04 10.42
CA LEU A 19 6.59 -17.44 10.04
C LEU A 19 7.74 -18.22 10.72
N THR A 20 8.93 -17.64 10.76
CA THR A 20 10.09 -18.23 11.46
C THR A 20 9.83 -18.32 12.97
N LYS A 21 9.27 -17.27 13.58
CA LYS A 21 8.86 -17.31 15.01
C LYS A 21 7.84 -18.41 15.30
N LYS A 22 7.04 -18.80 14.32
CA LYS A 22 6.09 -19.94 14.41
C LYS A 22 6.73 -21.31 14.15
N GLY A 23 8.04 -21.38 13.94
CA GLY A 23 8.79 -22.63 13.72
C GLY A 23 8.75 -23.18 12.30
N TYR A 24 8.38 -22.37 11.32
CA TYR A 24 8.46 -22.74 9.91
C TYR A 24 9.89 -22.54 9.37
N ASP A 25 10.26 -23.36 8.40
CA ASP A 25 11.50 -23.26 7.65
C ASP A 25 11.26 -22.32 6.45
N VAL A 26 11.73 -21.07 6.54
CA VAL A 26 11.36 -19.99 5.61
C VAL A 26 12.53 -19.61 4.72
N PHE A 27 12.27 -19.55 3.40
CA PHE A 27 13.19 -19.10 2.38
C PHE A 27 12.66 -17.82 1.74
N VAL A 28 13.46 -16.74 1.75
CA VAL A 28 13.11 -15.47 1.12
C VAL A 28 13.87 -15.35 -0.20
N PHE A 29 13.14 -15.11 -1.29
CA PHE A 29 13.69 -14.89 -2.62
C PHE A 29 13.53 -13.43 -3.01
N GLU A 30 14.65 -12.77 -3.32
CA GLU A 30 14.70 -11.37 -3.70
C GLU A 30 15.41 -11.22 -5.06
N SER A 31 14.88 -10.34 -5.91
CA SER A 31 15.44 -10.06 -7.22
C SER A 31 16.57 -9.01 -7.19
N LYS A 32 16.65 -8.22 -6.14
CA LYS A 32 17.67 -7.20 -5.94
C LYS A 32 18.84 -7.76 -5.14
N GLU A 33 19.96 -7.06 -5.16
CA GLU A 33 21.20 -7.48 -4.44
C GLU A 33 21.02 -7.53 -2.92
N LYS A 34 20.12 -6.73 -2.38
CA LYS A 34 19.85 -6.62 -0.94
C LYS A 34 18.35 -6.51 -0.64
N PRO A 35 17.90 -6.94 0.55
CA PRO A 35 16.54 -6.69 1.00
C PRO A 35 16.22 -5.19 1.04
N GLY A 36 14.97 -4.84 0.79
CA GLY A 36 14.45 -3.49 0.94
C GLY A 36 14.88 -2.48 -0.12
N MET A 37 15.58 -2.86 -1.16
CA MET A 37 16.17 -1.96 -2.17
C MET A 37 15.18 -1.31 -3.14
N ASP A 38 13.89 -1.53 -2.99
CA ASP A 38 12.84 -0.96 -3.83
C ASP A 38 11.99 0.07 -3.05
N THR A 39 10.69 0.02 -3.13
CA THR A 39 9.77 0.96 -2.43
C THR A 39 10.03 1.04 -0.93
N SER A 40 10.49 -0.03 -0.30
CA SER A 40 10.86 -0.04 1.12
C SER A 40 12.09 0.83 1.43
N TYR A 41 12.97 1.06 0.47
CA TYR A 41 14.09 1.99 0.59
C TYR A 41 13.66 3.44 0.34
N SER A 42 12.80 3.65 -0.66
CA SER A 42 12.38 4.96 -1.13
C SER A 42 10.99 5.32 -0.59
N ASN A 43 10.86 5.39 0.73
CA ASN A 43 9.63 5.83 1.39
C ASN A 43 9.91 6.95 2.41
N GLY A 44 8.86 7.50 2.99
CA GLY A 44 8.99 8.62 3.96
C GLY A 44 9.48 8.21 5.35
N GLY A 45 9.71 6.93 5.62
CA GLY A 45 10.18 6.42 6.93
C GLY A 45 9.22 6.69 8.10
N GLN A 46 7.95 6.97 7.83
CA GLN A 46 6.99 7.39 8.85
C GLN A 46 6.03 6.26 9.22
N ILE A 47 5.84 6.05 10.50
CA ILE A 47 4.81 5.15 11.05
C ILE A 47 3.61 5.99 11.48
N SER A 48 2.77 6.35 10.51
CA SER A 48 1.64 7.26 10.71
C SER A 48 0.31 6.52 10.74
N ALA A 49 -0.05 5.91 11.86
CA ALA A 49 -1.34 5.23 12.01
C ALA A 49 -2.55 6.18 11.85
N SER A 50 -2.39 7.47 12.18
CA SER A 50 -3.42 8.51 12.01
C SER A 50 -3.70 8.89 10.56
N SER A 51 -2.81 8.59 9.63
CA SER A 51 -2.96 8.90 8.20
C SER A 51 -3.62 7.77 7.39
N ALA A 52 -4.42 6.93 8.04
CA ALA A 52 -5.08 5.78 7.43
C ALA A 52 -6.42 6.13 6.72
N GLU A 53 -6.75 7.41 6.55
CA GLU A 53 -7.96 7.80 5.81
C GLU A 53 -7.85 7.38 4.34
N MET A 54 -8.88 6.69 3.86
CA MET A 54 -8.92 6.21 2.47
C MET A 54 -9.09 7.37 1.48
N TRP A 55 -8.39 7.29 0.36
CA TRP A 55 -8.47 8.27 -0.73
C TRP A 55 -9.81 8.25 -1.46
N THR A 56 -10.58 7.18 -1.33
CA THR A 56 -11.91 7.00 -1.93
C THR A 56 -12.98 7.84 -1.24
N LYS A 57 -12.71 9.12 -1.02
CA LYS A 57 -13.64 10.11 -0.46
C LYS A 57 -14.19 10.96 -1.59
N TRP A 58 -15.47 11.28 -1.54
CA TRP A 58 -16.13 12.08 -2.59
C TRP A 58 -15.44 13.41 -2.87
N ASP A 59 -14.94 14.09 -1.83
CA ASP A 59 -14.20 15.35 -2.01
C ASP A 59 -12.90 15.18 -2.80
N ASN A 60 -12.25 14.03 -2.70
CA ASN A 60 -11.05 13.73 -3.49
C ASN A 60 -11.39 13.47 -4.96
N VAL A 61 -12.57 12.88 -5.25
CA VAL A 61 -13.07 12.75 -6.63
C VAL A 61 -13.26 14.14 -7.24
N LYS A 62 -13.93 15.06 -6.53
CA LYS A 62 -14.13 16.44 -6.99
C LYS A 62 -12.79 17.15 -7.26
N LYS A 63 -11.84 17.02 -6.33
CA LYS A 63 -10.50 17.60 -6.48
C LYS A 63 -9.77 16.99 -7.67
N GLY A 64 -9.83 15.67 -7.84
CA GLY A 64 -9.22 14.96 -8.97
C GLY A 64 -9.75 15.44 -10.31
N ILE A 65 -11.07 15.61 -10.45
CA ILE A 65 -11.68 16.19 -11.65
C ILE A 65 -11.15 17.61 -11.89
N GLY A 66 -11.08 18.45 -10.85
CA GLY A 66 -10.53 19.79 -10.95
C GLY A 66 -9.06 19.83 -11.37
N TRP A 67 -8.27 18.84 -10.94
CA TRP A 67 -6.84 18.73 -11.29
C TRP A 67 -6.61 18.32 -12.74
N MET A 68 -7.54 17.61 -13.36
CA MET A 68 -7.44 17.25 -14.80
C MET A 68 -7.35 18.48 -15.72
N PHE A 69 -7.79 19.65 -15.25
CA PHE A 69 -7.76 20.92 -16.00
C PHE A 69 -6.64 21.86 -15.56
N LYS A 70 -5.72 21.41 -14.69
CA LYS A 70 -4.61 22.21 -14.18
C LYS A 70 -3.28 21.56 -14.56
N GLN A 71 -2.36 22.33 -15.16
CA GLN A 71 -1.05 21.83 -15.56
C GLN A 71 -0.07 21.64 -14.39
N ASP A 72 -0.28 22.38 -13.28
CA ASP A 72 0.53 22.36 -12.06
C ASP A 72 -0.12 21.53 -10.93
N ALA A 73 -1.03 20.63 -11.28
CA ALA A 73 -1.71 19.80 -10.29
C ALA A 73 -0.75 18.80 -9.62
N PRO A 74 -0.94 18.51 -8.32
CA PRO A 74 -0.12 17.54 -7.59
C PRO A 74 -0.21 16.11 -8.16
N LEU A 75 -1.32 15.79 -8.84
CA LEU A 75 -1.55 14.52 -9.49
C LEU A 75 -2.04 14.77 -10.92
N LEU A 76 -1.23 14.40 -11.89
CA LEU A 76 -1.62 14.41 -13.29
C LEU A 76 -2.23 13.05 -13.64
N PHE A 77 -3.48 13.08 -14.05
CA PHE A 77 -4.21 11.88 -14.46
C PHE A 77 -4.67 12.05 -15.92
N ASN A 78 -4.24 11.12 -16.77
CA ASN A 78 -4.68 11.08 -18.16
C ASN A 78 -5.88 10.12 -18.29
N PRO A 79 -7.12 10.62 -18.52
CA PRO A 79 -8.28 9.78 -18.67
C PRO A 79 -8.38 9.12 -20.06
N MET A 80 -7.54 9.51 -21.03
CA MET A 80 -7.62 9.01 -22.38
C MET A 80 -7.31 7.51 -22.47
N PRO A 81 -8.00 6.75 -23.35
CA PRO A 81 -7.68 5.36 -23.59
C PRO A 81 -6.30 5.21 -24.22
N ASN A 82 -5.60 4.16 -23.85
CA ASN A 82 -4.42 3.72 -24.56
C ASN A 82 -4.85 2.78 -25.71
N PHE A 83 -4.89 3.29 -26.93
CA PHE A 83 -5.34 2.51 -28.09
C PHE A 83 -4.39 1.38 -28.48
N PHE A 84 -3.17 1.40 -27.96
CA PHE A 84 -2.14 0.38 -28.22
C PHE A 84 -2.15 -0.74 -27.15
N ASP A 85 -2.80 -0.51 -26.01
CA ASP A 85 -2.94 -1.49 -24.92
C ASP A 85 -4.34 -1.46 -24.33
N TRP A 86 -5.17 -2.37 -24.84
CA TRP A 86 -6.55 -2.52 -24.39
C TRP A 86 -6.69 -3.10 -22.98
N ALA A 87 -5.73 -3.93 -22.55
CA ALA A 87 -5.74 -4.50 -21.20
C ALA A 87 -5.47 -3.41 -20.15
N ASP A 88 -4.52 -2.51 -20.40
CA ASP A 88 -4.27 -1.33 -19.58
C ASP A 88 -5.48 -0.40 -19.56
N THR A 89 -6.07 -0.12 -20.72
CA THR A 89 -7.27 0.71 -20.87
C THR A 89 -8.44 0.14 -20.06
N TYR A 90 -8.73 -1.15 -20.19
CA TYR A 90 -9.80 -1.82 -19.44
C TYR A 90 -9.55 -1.74 -17.93
N SER A 91 -8.34 -2.08 -17.49
CA SER A 91 -7.94 -2.04 -16.09
C SER A 91 -8.08 -0.64 -15.49
N LYS A 92 -7.67 0.39 -16.22
CA LYS A 92 -7.80 1.80 -15.83
C LYS A 92 -9.26 2.20 -15.63
N TYR A 93 -10.13 1.92 -16.59
CA TYR A 93 -11.55 2.29 -16.47
C TYR A 93 -12.27 1.49 -15.39
N MET A 94 -11.96 0.21 -15.22
CA MET A 94 -12.49 -0.59 -14.12
C MET A 94 -12.04 -0.05 -12.76
N TRP A 95 -10.79 0.37 -12.64
CA TRP A 95 -10.29 1.02 -11.44
C TRP A 95 -11.03 2.34 -11.15
N MET A 96 -11.21 3.19 -12.17
CA MET A 96 -11.96 4.44 -12.05
C MET A 96 -13.41 4.21 -11.59
N ALA A 97 -14.09 3.24 -12.20
CA ALA A 97 -15.47 2.90 -11.86
C ALA A 97 -15.58 2.41 -10.40
N ASN A 98 -14.66 1.54 -9.96
CA ASN A 98 -14.61 1.05 -8.58
C ASN A 98 -14.26 2.17 -7.59
N PHE A 99 -13.33 3.06 -7.94
CA PHE A 99 -12.98 4.22 -7.12
C PHE A 99 -14.19 5.13 -6.93
N PHE A 100 -14.88 5.47 -8.02
CA PHE A 100 -16.09 6.28 -7.99
C PHE A 100 -17.20 5.60 -7.16
N TYR A 101 -17.50 4.32 -7.43
CA TYR A 101 -18.48 3.56 -6.67
C TYR A 101 -18.19 3.55 -5.17
N THR A 102 -16.95 3.29 -4.79
CA THR A 102 -16.53 3.28 -3.39
C THR A 102 -16.72 4.67 -2.75
N SER A 103 -16.44 5.73 -3.51
CA SER A 103 -16.54 7.12 -3.03
C SER A 103 -17.97 7.57 -2.75
N VAL A 104 -18.95 7.10 -3.56
CA VAL A 104 -20.37 7.47 -3.40
C VAL A 104 -21.15 6.52 -2.50
N SER A 105 -20.71 5.27 -2.36
CA SER A 105 -21.42 4.22 -1.58
C SER A 105 -21.23 4.33 -0.06
N GLY A 106 -20.46 5.29 0.43
CA GLY A 106 -20.13 5.43 1.84
C GLY A 106 -19.15 4.38 2.39
N LYS A 107 -18.73 3.43 1.57
CA LYS A 107 -17.76 2.37 1.93
C LYS A 107 -16.43 2.94 2.42
N TYR A 108 -16.08 4.17 2.01
CA TYR A 108 -14.84 4.79 2.44
C TYR A 108 -14.71 4.89 3.96
N LYS A 109 -15.81 5.13 4.69
CA LYS A 109 -15.80 5.22 6.16
C LYS A 109 -15.40 3.89 6.79
N ILE A 110 -16.07 2.82 6.38
CA ILE A 110 -15.79 1.45 6.87
C ILE A 110 -14.36 1.06 6.52
N ASN A 111 -13.92 1.37 5.30
CA ASN A 111 -12.56 1.07 4.85
C ASN A 111 -11.53 1.87 5.65
N SER A 112 -11.77 3.16 5.93
CA SER A 112 -10.89 4.00 6.76
C SER A 112 -10.80 3.51 8.20
N GLU A 113 -11.93 3.11 8.81
CA GLU A 113 -11.95 2.53 10.15
C GLU A 113 -11.15 1.23 10.22
N ASN A 114 -11.32 0.35 9.22
CA ASN A 114 -10.57 -0.90 9.15
C ASN A 114 -9.08 -0.66 8.91
N ALA A 115 -8.73 0.26 8.01
CA ALA A 115 -7.35 0.65 7.76
C ALA A 115 -6.70 1.24 9.02
N PHE A 116 -7.42 2.09 9.75
CA PHE A 116 -6.94 2.65 11.01
C PHE A 116 -6.64 1.55 12.04
N LYS A 117 -7.57 0.59 12.24
CA LYS A 117 -7.37 -0.53 13.16
C LYS A 117 -6.13 -1.36 12.79
N ILE A 118 -5.97 -1.66 11.48
CA ILE A 118 -4.80 -2.39 10.98
C ILE A 118 -3.52 -1.57 11.20
N SER A 119 -3.55 -0.26 10.92
CA SER A 119 -2.39 0.62 11.07
C SER A 119 -1.94 0.75 12.53
N VAL A 120 -2.89 0.87 13.47
CA VAL A 120 -2.59 0.87 14.92
C VAL A 120 -1.94 -0.45 15.33
N LYS A 121 -2.52 -1.58 14.91
CA LYS A 121 -1.98 -2.90 15.23
C LYS A 121 -0.61 -3.12 14.58
N SER A 122 -0.41 -2.68 13.36
CA SER A 122 0.88 -2.73 12.65
C SER A 122 1.95 -1.94 13.41
N ARG A 123 1.60 -0.74 13.90
CA ARG A 123 2.52 0.09 14.70
C ARG A 123 2.92 -0.62 16.01
N GLU A 124 1.97 -1.19 16.74
CA GLU A 124 2.24 -1.94 17.96
C GLU A 124 3.22 -3.09 17.70
N LEU A 125 2.95 -3.90 16.68
CA LEU A 125 3.80 -5.03 16.28
C LEU A 125 5.19 -4.57 15.83
N TYR A 126 5.29 -3.40 15.19
CA TYR A 126 6.57 -2.84 14.78
C TYR A 126 7.44 -2.48 16.00
N PHE A 127 6.87 -1.83 17.01
CA PHE A 127 7.60 -1.54 18.26
C PHE A 127 7.96 -2.82 19.03
N GLU A 128 7.06 -3.81 19.05
CA GLU A 128 7.34 -5.12 19.64
C GLU A 128 8.54 -5.81 18.97
N ILE A 129 8.61 -5.80 17.62
CA ILE A 129 9.77 -6.33 16.89
C ILE A 129 11.04 -5.56 17.26
N ALA A 130 10.97 -4.22 17.25
CA ALA A 130 12.14 -3.39 17.56
C ALA A 130 12.68 -3.67 18.97
N GLU A 131 11.82 -3.81 19.96
CA GLU A 131 12.21 -4.16 21.32
C GLU A 131 12.81 -5.57 21.40
N ASN A 132 12.15 -6.57 20.80
CA ASN A 132 12.59 -7.97 20.85
C ASN A 132 13.92 -8.21 20.11
N GLU A 133 14.20 -7.46 19.06
CA GLU A 133 15.39 -7.63 18.21
C GLU A 133 16.46 -6.53 18.49
N ASN A 134 16.24 -5.66 19.50
CA ASN A 134 17.12 -4.54 19.86
C ASN A 134 17.44 -3.63 18.66
N ILE A 135 16.41 -3.26 17.89
CA ILE A 135 16.54 -2.36 16.75
C ILE A 135 16.32 -0.92 17.22
N GLU A 136 17.34 -0.08 17.07
CA GLU A 136 17.27 1.37 17.31
C GLU A 136 16.85 2.11 16.01
N PHE A 137 15.98 3.14 16.11
CA PHE A 137 15.54 3.98 14.99
C PHE A 137 15.16 5.40 15.42
#